data_3b4e585e0fdfbf2a28183e3bb629a089
#
_entry.id   3b4e585e0fdfbf2a28183e3bb629a089
#
_cell.length_a   1.000
_cell.length_b   1.000
_cell.length_c   1.000
_cell.angle_alpha   90.00
_cell.angle_beta   90.00
_cell.angle_gamma   90.00
#
_symmetry.space_group_name_H-M   'P 1'
#
loop_
_entity.id
_entity.type
_entity.pdbx_description
1 polymer ?
#
loop_
_entity_poly.entity_id
_entity_poly.type
_entity_poly.pdbx_seq_one_letter_code
_entity_poly.pdbx_strand_id
1 'polypeptide(L)'
;MKLSLYIAKRYLFAKKSRNAINVISAISVAGVTVGTMALITILSVFNGLEEMVKTIFSTSDPEIRITPVKGKVFSPDTLMLTRLSAVDGVEVYAETLEETALLRYDERQYIATVKGVSMNYAQVTQLDTAMWDGDFTLKGENGRPYAVAGLGVANFLGMRLNFVSPLTIYMPDRRARLSTNPDNAFTRKYIFLSGIFAVEQEFDSKYVFLPIDFARELLDYTDEVSSIEVKIKPGSDEKKTQKAIKEVMGDSFLVQNRYEQQEMFYRVMKAERLAIYVILTFILIIASFNIIGSLTMLMIEKERDIDILRSLGADNRLIKKIFIYEGWMISFIGTIIGLIIGALLCAAQEHFGIVKLAGESLLIDAYPVRMKIIDFFIVAGTVLAIGYGAAWYPVHYLSRRQLKETNKEKQ
;
A
#
# COMPACT_ATOMS: atom_id res chain seq x y z
N MET A 1 -36.03 11.27 26.28
CA MET A 1 -35.09 10.13 26.38
C MET A 1 -35.91 8.85 26.54
N LYS A 2 -35.72 7.81 25.74
CA LYS A 2 -36.53 6.58 25.85
C LYS A 2 -36.21 5.88 27.18
N LEU A 3 -37.22 5.48 27.95
CA LEU A 3 -37.10 4.87 29.28
C LEU A 3 -36.09 3.71 29.32
N SER A 4 -36.07 2.89 28.28
CA SER A 4 -35.12 1.76 28.12
C SER A 4 -33.66 2.19 28.11
N LEU A 5 -33.33 3.32 27.46
CA LEU A 5 -31.96 3.84 27.40
C LEU A 5 -31.53 4.42 28.77
N TYR A 6 -32.44 5.04 29.47
CA TYR A 6 -32.18 5.57 30.81
C TYR A 6 -31.86 4.44 31.80
N ILE A 7 -32.65 3.38 31.79
CA ILE A 7 -32.44 2.23 32.68
C ILE A 7 -31.12 1.50 32.31
N ALA A 8 -30.85 1.27 31.02
CA ALA A 8 -29.59 0.66 30.56
C ALA A 8 -28.37 1.46 31.03
N LYS A 9 -28.37 2.79 30.86
CA LYS A 9 -27.30 3.66 31.34
C LYS A 9 -27.09 3.55 32.87
N ARG A 10 -28.19 3.49 33.63
CA ARG A 10 -28.11 3.36 35.07
C ARG A 10 -27.59 1.99 35.52
N TYR A 11 -27.89 0.91 34.79
CA TYR A 11 -27.35 -0.41 35.08
C TYR A 11 -25.84 -0.49 34.81
N LEU A 12 -25.37 0.08 33.72
CA LEU A 12 -23.96 0.09 33.37
C LEU A 12 -23.09 0.91 34.34
N PHE A 13 -23.62 2.02 34.90
CA PHE A 13 -22.86 2.96 35.74
C PHE A 13 -23.26 2.97 37.24
N ALA A 14 -24.09 2.03 37.71
CA ALA A 14 -24.55 2.03 39.09
C ALA A 14 -23.46 1.61 40.07
N LYS A 15 -23.13 2.51 41.02
CA LYS A 15 -22.10 2.28 42.07
C LYS A 15 -22.44 1.21 43.11
N LYS A 16 -23.68 0.70 43.18
CA LYS A 16 -24.18 -0.22 44.24
C LYS A 16 -24.32 -1.70 43.82
N SER A 17 -23.93 -2.08 42.59
CA SER A 17 -23.91 -3.50 42.18
C SER A 17 -22.59 -4.16 42.59
N ARG A 18 -22.65 -5.42 43.00
CA ARG A 18 -21.47 -6.22 43.44
C ARG A 18 -20.33 -6.06 42.45
N ASN A 19 -19.08 -5.93 42.92
CA ASN A 19 -17.88 -5.68 42.17
C ASN A 19 -17.68 -6.60 40.91
N ALA A 20 -18.27 -7.79 40.94
CA ALA A 20 -18.13 -8.78 39.85
C ALA A 20 -18.73 -8.30 38.50
N ILE A 21 -19.94 -7.69 38.48
CA ILE A 21 -20.58 -7.25 37.23
C ILE A 21 -19.79 -6.12 36.58
N ASN A 22 -19.40 -5.14 37.38
CA ASN A 22 -18.62 -4.00 36.87
C ASN A 22 -17.30 -4.44 36.26
N VAL A 23 -16.64 -5.47 36.86
CA VAL A 23 -15.41 -6.07 36.34
C VAL A 23 -15.66 -6.78 35.01
N ILE A 24 -16.71 -7.62 34.93
CA ILE A 24 -17.05 -8.35 33.68
C ILE A 24 -17.41 -7.37 32.55
N SER A 25 -18.22 -6.35 32.83
CA SER A 25 -18.56 -5.31 31.85
C SER A 25 -17.31 -4.50 31.42
N ALA A 26 -16.41 -4.18 32.35
CA ALA A 26 -15.16 -3.50 32.05
C ALA A 26 -14.23 -4.37 31.17
N ILE A 27 -14.14 -5.68 31.42
CA ILE A 27 -13.41 -6.62 30.57
C ILE A 27 -14.01 -6.64 29.14
N SER A 28 -15.34 -6.63 29.02
CA SER A 28 -16.02 -6.59 27.73
C SER A 28 -15.71 -5.28 26.98
N VAL A 29 -15.77 -4.14 27.66
CA VAL A 29 -15.38 -2.83 27.08
C VAL A 29 -13.90 -2.85 26.67
N ALA A 30 -13.00 -3.37 27.52
CA ALA A 30 -11.56 -3.50 27.22
C ALA A 30 -11.31 -4.37 25.99
N GLY A 31 -11.99 -5.52 25.89
CA GLY A 31 -11.88 -6.40 24.70
C GLY A 31 -12.28 -5.72 23.40
N VAL A 32 -13.40 -4.98 23.41
CA VAL A 32 -13.85 -4.18 22.25
C VAL A 32 -12.87 -3.05 21.96
N THR A 33 -12.36 -2.39 23.00
CA THR A 33 -11.37 -1.30 22.87
C THR A 33 -10.10 -1.79 22.18
N VAL A 34 -9.53 -2.89 22.66
CA VAL A 34 -8.30 -3.46 22.08
C VAL A 34 -8.53 -3.91 20.62
N GLY A 35 -9.65 -4.58 20.34
CA GLY A 35 -10.01 -4.98 18.98
C GLY A 35 -10.19 -3.80 18.02
N THR A 36 -10.86 -2.75 18.48
CA THR A 36 -11.07 -1.52 17.69
C THR A 36 -9.76 -0.77 17.47
N MET A 37 -8.94 -0.63 18.52
CA MET A 37 -7.60 -0.03 18.45
C MET A 37 -6.72 -0.78 17.44
N ALA A 38 -6.67 -2.11 17.51
CA ALA A 38 -5.90 -2.92 16.59
C ALA A 38 -6.36 -2.74 15.13
N LEU A 39 -7.68 -2.77 14.88
CA LEU A 39 -8.24 -2.55 13.55
C LEU A 39 -7.81 -1.21 12.95
N ILE A 40 -8.01 -0.10 13.66
CA ILE A 40 -7.70 1.22 13.11
C ILE A 40 -6.18 1.42 12.94
N THR A 41 -5.38 0.93 13.90
CA THR A 41 -3.91 1.04 13.82
C THR A 41 -3.37 0.28 12.61
N ILE A 42 -3.77 -0.97 12.42
CA ILE A 42 -3.28 -1.79 11.31
C ILE A 42 -3.75 -1.26 9.96
N LEU A 43 -5.01 -0.82 9.84
CA LEU A 43 -5.49 -0.18 8.60
C LEU A 43 -4.72 1.11 8.29
N SER A 44 -4.38 1.91 9.30
CA SER A 44 -3.59 3.13 9.12
C SER A 44 -2.14 2.84 8.69
N VAL A 45 -1.55 1.77 9.21
CA VAL A 45 -0.23 1.28 8.75
C VAL A 45 -0.30 0.84 7.29
N PHE A 46 -1.31 0.08 6.90
CA PHE A 46 -1.48 -0.33 5.49
C PHE A 46 -1.68 0.85 4.54
N ASN A 47 -2.42 1.87 4.96
CA ASN A 47 -2.56 3.09 4.17
C ASN A 47 -1.21 3.82 4.01
N GLY A 48 -0.40 3.84 5.08
CA GLY A 48 0.95 4.41 5.05
C GLY A 48 1.88 3.67 4.10
N LEU A 49 1.87 2.33 4.16
CA LEU A 49 2.62 1.49 3.21
C LEU A 49 2.16 1.70 1.76
N GLU A 50 0.86 1.78 1.51
CA GLU A 50 0.31 2.07 0.18
C GLU A 50 0.81 3.42 -0.35
N GLU A 51 0.83 4.46 0.49
CA GLU A 51 1.29 5.79 0.12
C GLU A 51 2.82 5.82 -0.11
N MET A 52 3.58 5.14 0.75
CA MET A 52 5.03 4.97 0.59
C MET A 52 5.37 4.34 -0.76
N VAL A 53 4.73 3.23 -1.09
CA VAL A 53 4.94 2.52 -2.35
C VAL A 53 4.57 3.40 -3.55
N LYS A 54 3.47 4.16 -3.46
CA LYS A 54 3.12 5.13 -4.51
C LYS A 54 4.19 6.19 -4.70
N THR A 55 4.81 6.67 -3.62
CA THR A 55 5.88 7.66 -3.69
C THR A 55 7.13 7.07 -4.34
N ILE A 56 7.55 5.87 -3.97
CA ILE A 56 8.67 5.15 -4.58
C ILE A 56 8.44 5.00 -6.08
N PHE A 57 7.30 4.44 -6.49
CA PHE A 57 6.99 4.26 -7.91
C PHE A 57 6.78 5.59 -8.65
N SER A 58 6.44 6.68 -7.97
CA SER A 58 6.32 7.99 -8.62
C SER A 58 7.67 8.59 -9.00
N THR A 59 8.75 8.18 -8.35
CA THR A 59 10.11 8.64 -8.63
C THR A 59 10.77 7.80 -9.73
N SER A 60 10.50 6.50 -9.76
CA SER A 60 11.14 5.54 -10.68
C SER A 60 10.33 5.28 -11.95
N ASP A 61 9.00 5.24 -11.85
CA ASP A 61 8.12 4.87 -12.96
C ASP A 61 7.51 6.10 -13.63
N PRO A 62 7.45 6.13 -14.98
CA PRO A 62 6.79 7.19 -15.73
C PRO A 62 5.28 7.18 -15.49
N GLU A 63 4.62 8.30 -15.71
CA GLU A 63 3.16 8.41 -15.56
C GLU A 63 2.42 7.53 -16.55
N ILE A 64 2.90 7.48 -17.80
CA ILE A 64 2.41 6.55 -18.81
C ILE A 64 3.60 5.88 -19.50
N ARG A 65 3.53 4.56 -19.66
CA ARG A 65 4.47 3.75 -20.44
C ARG A 65 3.77 3.13 -21.63
N ILE A 66 4.40 3.23 -22.79
CA ILE A 66 3.91 2.68 -24.06
C ILE A 66 4.88 1.60 -24.48
N THR A 67 4.43 0.36 -24.60
CA THR A 67 5.21 -0.81 -25.01
C THR A 67 4.53 -1.55 -26.16
N PRO A 68 5.25 -2.28 -27.00
CA PRO A 68 4.63 -3.09 -28.05
C PRO A 68 3.89 -4.29 -27.42
N VAL A 69 2.73 -4.67 -27.96
CA VAL A 69 1.98 -5.88 -27.55
C VAL A 69 2.74 -7.15 -27.94
N LYS A 70 3.49 -7.11 -29.02
CA LYS A 70 4.30 -8.22 -29.52
C LYS A 70 5.75 -7.80 -29.70
N GLY A 71 6.68 -8.65 -29.25
CA GLY A 71 8.11 -8.35 -29.32
C GLY A 71 8.60 -7.60 -28.08
N LYS A 72 9.92 -7.34 -28.04
CA LYS A 72 10.58 -6.59 -26.95
C LYS A 72 10.84 -5.14 -27.34
N VAL A 73 10.95 -4.87 -28.63
CA VAL A 73 11.31 -3.55 -29.18
C VAL A 73 10.47 -3.24 -30.42
N PHE A 74 10.37 -1.94 -30.72
CA PHE A 74 9.74 -1.43 -31.93
C PHE A 74 10.47 -0.17 -32.40
N SER A 75 10.34 0.17 -33.69
CA SER A 75 10.89 1.41 -34.24
C SER A 75 9.80 2.48 -34.26
N PRO A 76 9.93 3.55 -33.46
CA PRO A 76 8.95 4.63 -33.48
C PRO A 76 9.08 5.43 -34.78
N ASP A 77 7.96 5.61 -35.49
CA ASP A 77 7.91 6.50 -36.65
C ASP A 77 7.79 7.98 -36.18
N THR A 78 8.43 8.87 -36.94
CA THR A 78 8.39 10.32 -36.68
C THR A 78 6.95 10.84 -36.60
N LEU A 79 6.05 10.32 -37.46
CA LEU A 79 4.63 10.69 -37.47
C LEU A 79 3.94 10.25 -36.17
N MET A 80 4.26 9.06 -35.66
CA MET A 80 3.76 8.54 -34.38
C MET A 80 4.18 9.44 -33.22
N LEU A 81 5.47 9.80 -33.14
CA LEU A 81 5.99 10.69 -32.09
C LEU A 81 5.38 12.08 -32.17
N THR A 82 5.19 12.62 -33.39
CA THR A 82 4.51 13.92 -33.59
C THR A 82 3.05 13.87 -33.13
N ARG A 83 2.33 12.80 -33.45
CA ARG A 83 0.94 12.61 -32.98
C ARG A 83 0.88 12.45 -31.45
N LEU A 84 1.82 11.72 -30.85
CA LEU A 84 1.91 11.56 -29.39
C LEU A 84 2.12 12.90 -28.70
N SER A 85 3.06 13.71 -29.18
CA SER A 85 3.35 15.04 -28.61
C SER A 85 2.18 16.03 -28.77
N ALA A 86 1.32 15.81 -29.75
CA ALA A 86 0.12 16.65 -30.00
C ALA A 86 -1.08 16.25 -29.13
N VAL A 87 -1.03 15.12 -28.39
CA VAL A 87 -2.13 14.71 -27.51
C VAL A 87 -2.28 15.72 -26.37
N ASP A 88 -3.50 16.19 -26.16
CA ASP A 88 -3.79 17.08 -25.03
C ASP A 88 -3.53 16.35 -23.69
N GLY A 89 -2.79 17.00 -22.80
CA GLY A 89 -2.35 16.44 -21.54
C GLY A 89 -0.95 15.82 -21.55
N VAL A 90 -0.31 15.60 -22.69
CA VAL A 90 1.11 15.19 -22.78
C VAL A 90 2.01 16.41 -22.56
N GLU A 91 2.93 16.34 -21.59
CA GLU A 91 3.95 17.37 -21.32
C GLU A 91 5.22 17.08 -22.12
N VAL A 92 5.79 15.91 -21.92
CA VAL A 92 7.04 15.46 -22.53
C VAL A 92 7.04 13.93 -22.61
N TYR A 93 7.75 13.38 -23.57
CA TYR A 93 8.02 11.94 -23.67
C TYR A 93 9.51 11.67 -23.81
N ALA A 94 9.94 10.49 -23.43
CA ALA A 94 11.30 9.97 -23.59
C ALA A 94 11.26 8.57 -24.21
N GLU A 95 12.17 8.33 -25.13
CA GLU A 95 12.42 7.00 -25.67
C GLU A 95 13.34 6.20 -24.73
N THR A 96 13.07 4.93 -24.55
CA THR A 96 13.89 4.05 -23.71
C THR A 96 14.18 2.71 -24.37
N LEU A 97 15.36 2.19 -24.12
CA LEU A 97 15.82 0.88 -24.62
C LEU A 97 16.46 0.11 -23.46
N GLU A 98 15.79 -0.96 -23.01
CA GLU A 98 16.21 -1.74 -21.87
C GLU A 98 16.66 -3.15 -22.27
N GLU A 99 17.77 -3.61 -21.71
CA GLU A 99 18.19 -5.01 -21.82
C GLU A 99 19.08 -5.41 -20.62
N THR A 100 19.09 -6.69 -20.28
CA THR A 100 19.94 -7.21 -19.20
C THR A 100 21.37 -7.39 -19.71
N ALA A 101 22.34 -6.85 -18.97
CA ALA A 101 23.76 -6.88 -19.32
C ALA A 101 24.62 -7.42 -18.18
N LEU A 102 25.78 -7.98 -18.51
CA LEU A 102 26.81 -8.24 -17.55
C LEU A 102 27.70 -7.00 -17.44
N LEU A 103 27.76 -6.43 -16.26
CA LEU A 103 28.61 -5.29 -15.90
C LEU A 103 29.88 -5.80 -15.25
N ARG A 104 31.01 -5.21 -15.61
CA ARG A 104 32.30 -5.45 -14.96
C ARG A 104 32.97 -4.13 -14.60
N TYR A 105 33.41 -4.03 -13.35
CA TYR A 105 34.20 -2.93 -12.86
C TYR A 105 35.39 -3.50 -12.08
N ASP A 106 36.59 -3.25 -12.55
CA ASP A 106 37.82 -3.94 -12.13
C ASP A 106 37.65 -5.46 -12.15
N GLU A 107 37.77 -6.14 -11.01
CA GLU A 107 37.64 -7.59 -10.90
C GLU A 107 36.20 -8.06 -10.56
N ARG A 108 35.27 -7.13 -10.27
CA ARG A 108 33.91 -7.47 -9.86
C ARG A 108 32.98 -7.48 -11.06
N GLN A 109 32.02 -8.39 -11.00
CA GLN A 109 31.01 -8.57 -12.04
C GLN A 109 29.61 -8.57 -11.43
N TYR A 110 28.65 -7.98 -12.13
CA TYR A 110 27.26 -7.91 -11.70
C TYR A 110 26.32 -7.91 -12.90
N ILE A 111 25.18 -8.59 -12.78
CA ILE A 111 24.14 -8.60 -13.81
C ILE A 111 23.12 -7.51 -13.45
N ALA A 112 22.97 -6.53 -14.33
CA ALA A 112 22.02 -5.45 -14.16
C ALA A 112 21.28 -5.16 -15.47
N THR A 113 20.20 -4.40 -15.38
CA THR A 113 19.49 -3.87 -16.54
C THR A 113 20.12 -2.55 -16.96
N VAL A 114 20.66 -2.51 -18.17
CA VAL A 114 21.08 -1.25 -18.79
C VAL A 114 19.87 -0.64 -19.47
N LYS A 115 19.60 0.63 -19.17
CA LYS A 115 18.50 1.41 -19.73
C LYS A 115 19.04 2.61 -20.47
N GLY A 116 19.09 2.50 -21.81
CA GLY A 116 19.34 3.63 -22.68
C GLY A 116 18.16 4.57 -22.70
N VAL A 117 18.39 5.85 -22.46
CA VAL A 117 17.32 6.84 -22.36
C VAL A 117 17.63 8.10 -23.16
N SER A 118 16.63 8.79 -23.67
CA SER A 118 16.78 10.07 -24.35
C SER A 118 17.22 11.16 -23.36
N MET A 119 17.85 12.23 -23.86
CA MET A 119 18.44 13.29 -23.02
C MET A 119 17.45 14.03 -22.12
N ASN A 120 16.18 14.03 -22.50
CA ASN A 120 15.10 14.63 -21.74
C ASN A 120 14.47 13.70 -20.67
N TYR A 121 15.08 12.54 -20.43
CA TYR A 121 14.53 11.53 -19.52
C TYR A 121 14.35 12.03 -18.07
N ALA A 122 15.26 12.88 -17.60
CA ALA A 122 15.14 13.52 -16.28
C ALA A 122 13.88 14.42 -16.16
N GLN A 123 13.35 14.92 -17.29
CA GLN A 123 12.09 15.67 -17.29
C GLN A 123 10.86 14.77 -17.19
N VAL A 124 10.95 13.51 -17.64
CA VAL A 124 9.87 12.51 -17.57
C VAL A 124 9.78 11.87 -16.19
N THR A 125 10.94 11.63 -15.57
CA THR A 125 11.06 11.05 -14.23
C THR A 125 11.62 12.09 -13.25
N GLN A 126 11.67 11.76 -11.97
CA GLN A 126 12.27 12.62 -10.93
C GLN A 126 13.62 12.06 -10.45
N LEU A 127 14.30 11.29 -11.29
CA LEU A 127 15.56 10.64 -10.92
C LEU A 127 16.71 11.63 -10.64
N ASP A 128 16.68 12.79 -11.25
CA ASP A 128 17.60 13.90 -10.97
C ASP A 128 17.51 14.41 -9.53
N THR A 129 16.35 14.27 -8.88
CA THR A 129 16.16 14.65 -7.46
C THR A 129 16.61 13.56 -6.49
N ALA A 130 16.84 12.35 -6.97
CA ALA A 130 17.22 11.18 -6.18
C ALA A 130 18.71 10.83 -6.31
N MET A 131 19.56 11.80 -6.68
CA MET A 131 20.99 11.56 -6.79
C MET A 131 21.64 11.44 -5.41
N TRP A 132 22.39 10.35 -5.21
CA TRP A 132 23.21 10.10 -4.02
C TRP A 132 24.58 10.78 -4.10
N ASP A 133 25.21 10.69 -5.29
CA ASP A 133 26.52 11.29 -5.56
C ASP A 133 26.58 11.67 -7.04
N GLY A 134 27.17 12.82 -7.36
CA GLY A 134 27.24 13.36 -8.71
C GLY A 134 25.91 13.85 -9.27
N ASP A 135 25.77 13.89 -10.60
CA ASP A 135 24.64 14.45 -11.32
C ASP A 135 24.06 13.45 -12.34
N PHE A 136 22.76 13.60 -12.67
CA PHE A 136 22.12 12.84 -13.74
C PHE A 136 22.54 13.39 -15.12
N THR A 137 23.81 13.20 -15.46
CA THR A 137 24.41 13.69 -16.70
C THR A 137 24.74 12.51 -17.62
N LEU A 138 23.99 12.34 -18.70
CA LEU A 138 24.21 11.26 -19.66
C LEU A 138 25.21 11.63 -20.76
N LYS A 139 25.44 12.93 -21.00
CA LYS A 139 26.40 13.42 -22.02
C LYS A 139 27.12 14.65 -21.49
N GLY A 140 28.44 14.57 -21.46
CA GLY A 140 29.27 15.68 -21.04
C GLY A 140 29.42 16.78 -22.11
N GLU A 141 30.01 17.90 -21.74
CA GLU A 141 30.23 19.04 -22.64
C GLU A 141 31.02 18.67 -23.90
N ASN A 142 31.93 17.70 -23.79
CA ASN A 142 32.72 17.17 -24.91
C ASN A 142 32.00 16.13 -25.76
N GLY A 143 30.70 15.93 -25.55
CA GLY A 143 29.92 14.92 -26.26
C GLY A 143 30.18 13.47 -25.79
N ARG A 144 31.00 13.23 -24.76
CA ARG A 144 31.27 11.89 -24.23
C ARG A 144 30.05 11.34 -23.50
N PRO A 145 29.70 10.05 -23.73
CA PRO A 145 28.64 9.39 -23.00
C PRO A 145 29.09 9.08 -21.58
N TYR A 146 28.14 9.22 -20.63
CA TYR A 146 28.30 8.84 -19.23
C TYR A 146 27.15 7.96 -18.79
N ALA A 147 27.40 7.13 -17.77
CA ALA A 147 26.41 6.28 -17.13
C ALA A 147 26.02 6.85 -15.76
N VAL A 148 24.78 6.61 -15.37
CA VAL A 148 24.29 6.86 -14.02
C VAL A 148 23.86 5.53 -13.43
N ALA A 149 24.51 5.09 -12.34
CA ALA A 149 24.28 3.78 -11.75
C ALA A 149 23.43 3.87 -10.49
N GLY A 150 22.61 2.86 -10.22
CA GLY A 150 21.95 2.75 -8.93
C GLY A 150 22.93 2.43 -7.80
N LEU A 151 22.64 2.90 -6.60
CA LEU A 151 23.49 2.73 -5.41
C LEU A 151 23.78 1.26 -5.11
N GLY A 152 22.79 0.37 -5.30
CA GLY A 152 22.96 -1.08 -5.12
C GLY A 152 23.98 -1.67 -6.09
N VAL A 153 23.90 -1.30 -7.39
CA VAL A 153 24.86 -1.71 -8.42
C VAL A 153 26.25 -1.15 -8.09
N ALA A 154 26.33 0.14 -7.72
CA ALA A 154 27.57 0.81 -7.40
C ALA A 154 28.28 0.18 -6.18
N ASN A 155 27.53 -0.12 -5.13
CA ASN A 155 28.07 -0.76 -3.92
C ASN A 155 28.57 -2.18 -4.20
N PHE A 156 27.83 -2.98 -4.98
CA PHE A 156 28.26 -4.34 -5.31
C PHE A 156 29.53 -4.36 -6.13
N LEU A 157 29.61 -3.50 -7.14
CA LEU A 157 30.79 -3.39 -8.02
C LEU A 157 31.96 -2.61 -7.36
N GLY A 158 31.69 -1.86 -6.26
CA GLY A 158 32.67 -1.00 -5.61
C GLY A 158 32.99 0.26 -6.42
N MET A 159 32.01 0.74 -7.22
CA MET A 159 32.15 1.95 -8.03
C MET A 159 32.07 3.20 -7.17
N ARG A 160 32.91 4.19 -7.52
CA ARG A 160 32.88 5.54 -6.94
C ARG A 160 33.19 6.55 -8.03
N LEU A 161 32.65 7.75 -7.96
CA LEU A 161 32.83 8.80 -8.98
C LEU A 161 34.28 9.31 -9.07
N ASN A 162 35.03 9.19 -7.99
CA ASN A 162 36.45 9.66 -7.92
C ASN A 162 37.45 8.69 -8.52
N PHE A 163 37.02 7.54 -9.05
CA PHE A 163 37.90 6.56 -9.69
C PHE A 163 37.86 6.68 -11.22
N VAL A 164 39.03 6.57 -11.84
CA VAL A 164 39.23 6.74 -13.29
C VAL A 164 38.91 5.46 -14.08
N SER A 165 38.52 4.35 -13.41
CA SER A 165 38.21 3.08 -14.09
C SER A 165 36.89 3.18 -14.81
N PRO A 166 36.80 2.75 -16.09
CA PRO A 166 35.54 2.70 -16.81
C PRO A 166 34.73 1.47 -16.42
N LEU A 167 33.42 1.63 -16.40
CA LEU A 167 32.48 0.50 -16.38
C LEU A 167 32.50 -0.21 -17.73
N THR A 168 32.73 -1.52 -17.73
CA THR A 168 32.66 -2.35 -18.92
C THR A 168 31.31 -3.05 -18.96
N ILE A 169 30.59 -2.92 -20.07
CA ILE A 169 29.31 -3.55 -20.32
C ILE A 169 29.45 -4.64 -21.36
N TYR A 170 29.06 -5.85 -21.01
CA TYR A 170 29.06 -7.02 -21.90
C TYR A 170 27.63 -7.37 -22.27
N MET A 171 27.37 -7.46 -23.59
CA MET A 171 26.10 -7.89 -24.16
C MET A 171 26.33 -9.06 -25.11
N PRO A 172 25.47 -10.10 -25.09
CA PRO A 172 25.51 -11.15 -26.10
C PRO A 172 25.30 -10.52 -27.49
N ASP A 173 26.19 -10.84 -28.41
CA ASP A 173 26.05 -10.41 -29.82
C ASP A 173 24.87 -11.14 -30.47
N ARG A 174 23.87 -10.38 -30.91
CA ARG A 174 22.64 -10.89 -31.52
C ARG A 174 22.88 -11.54 -32.88
N ARG A 175 23.98 -11.20 -33.55
CA ARG A 175 24.38 -11.73 -34.87
C ARG A 175 25.38 -12.86 -34.74
N ALA A 176 25.96 -13.10 -33.59
CA ALA A 176 26.91 -14.17 -33.40
C ALA A 176 26.23 -15.52 -33.65
N ARG A 177 26.51 -16.10 -34.82
CA ARG A 177 26.29 -17.53 -35.05
C ARG A 177 27.19 -18.27 -34.05
N LEU A 178 26.74 -19.42 -33.53
CA LEU A 178 27.47 -20.28 -32.63
C LEU A 178 28.95 -20.35 -33.05
N SER A 179 29.76 -19.48 -32.50
CA SER A 179 31.20 -19.38 -32.74
C SER A 179 31.88 -20.23 -31.69
N THR A 180 32.86 -21.02 -32.12
CA THR A 180 33.74 -21.81 -31.23
C THR A 180 34.63 -20.91 -30.36
N ASN A 181 34.68 -19.60 -30.61
CA ASN A 181 35.46 -18.65 -29.84
C ASN A 181 34.53 -17.79 -28.96
N PRO A 182 34.53 -17.97 -27.62
CA PRO A 182 33.67 -17.25 -26.71
C PRO A 182 33.85 -15.71 -26.73
N ASP A 183 35.05 -15.23 -27.10
CA ASP A 183 35.36 -13.79 -27.14
C ASP A 183 34.58 -13.03 -28.22
N ASN A 184 34.14 -13.72 -29.27
CA ASN A 184 33.33 -13.15 -30.34
C ASN A 184 31.82 -13.25 -30.10
N ALA A 185 31.42 -13.83 -28.97
CA ALA A 185 30.00 -13.97 -28.60
C ALA A 185 29.42 -12.77 -27.88
N PHE A 186 30.27 -11.81 -27.48
CA PHE A 186 29.88 -10.66 -26.72
C PHE A 186 30.39 -9.36 -27.32
N THR A 187 29.48 -8.38 -27.46
CA THR A 187 29.83 -6.97 -27.67
C THR A 187 30.22 -6.37 -26.34
N ARG A 188 31.33 -5.64 -26.27
CA ARG A 188 31.80 -4.94 -25.08
C ARG A 188 31.99 -3.44 -25.36
N LYS A 189 31.50 -2.62 -24.45
CA LYS A 189 31.74 -1.18 -24.49
C LYS A 189 32.14 -0.65 -23.12
N TYR A 190 32.84 0.47 -23.11
CA TYR A 190 33.32 1.14 -21.91
C TYR A 190 32.62 2.47 -21.75
N ILE A 191 32.23 2.78 -20.51
CA ILE A 191 31.57 4.05 -20.17
C ILE A 191 31.99 4.50 -18.77
N PHE A 192 32.10 5.81 -18.57
CA PHE A 192 32.40 6.38 -17.25
C PHE A 192 31.12 6.76 -16.53
N LEU A 193 31.18 6.81 -15.18
CA LEU A 193 30.08 7.23 -14.35
C LEU A 193 30.08 8.74 -14.19
N SER A 194 28.89 9.36 -14.24
CA SER A 194 28.63 10.76 -13.90
C SER A 194 27.90 10.91 -12.57
N GLY A 195 27.18 9.88 -12.14
CA GLY A 195 26.40 9.92 -10.93
C GLY A 195 25.94 8.55 -10.43
N ILE A 196 25.51 8.54 -9.18
CA ILE A 196 24.90 7.39 -8.49
C ILE A 196 23.56 7.86 -7.93
N PHE A 197 22.47 7.19 -8.25
CA PHE A 197 21.16 7.49 -7.71
C PHE A 197 20.75 6.51 -6.61
N ALA A 198 19.84 6.93 -5.73
CA ALA A 198 19.26 6.10 -4.67
C ALA A 198 17.77 6.42 -4.50
N VAL A 199 16.92 5.49 -4.89
CA VAL A 199 15.46 5.56 -4.78
C VAL A 199 14.96 4.49 -3.84
N GLU A 200 15.22 3.21 -4.21
CA GLU A 200 14.80 2.04 -3.47
C GLU A 200 15.72 0.86 -3.83
N GLN A 201 15.95 -0.02 -2.85
CA GLN A 201 16.98 -1.07 -2.92
C GLN A 201 16.86 -1.99 -4.15
N GLU A 202 15.65 -2.39 -4.53
CA GLU A 202 15.42 -3.28 -5.68
C GLU A 202 15.72 -2.53 -7.00
N PHE A 203 15.22 -1.30 -7.13
CA PHE A 203 15.44 -0.44 -8.28
C PHE A 203 16.91 -0.05 -8.41
N ASP A 204 17.56 0.34 -7.32
CA ASP A 204 18.95 0.75 -7.26
C ASP A 204 19.93 -0.39 -7.55
N SER A 205 19.52 -1.64 -7.24
CA SER A 205 20.30 -2.84 -7.55
C SER A 205 20.09 -3.36 -8.98
N LYS A 206 19.10 -2.82 -9.69
CA LYS A 206 18.69 -3.31 -10.99
C LYS A 206 19.18 -2.46 -12.16
N TYR A 207 19.16 -1.12 -12.03
CA TYR A 207 19.30 -0.24 -13.18
C TYR A 207 20.63 0.52 -13.26
N VAL A 208 21.12 0.64 -14.52
CA VAL A 208 22.17 1.59 -14.94
C VAL A 208 21.66 2.34 -16.15
N PHE A 209 21.58 3.67 -16.06
CA PHE A 209 21.12 4.55 -17.14
C PHE A 209 22.26 4.93 -18.06
N LEU A 210 22.00 4.92 -19.37
CA LEU A 210 22.92 5.22 -20.45
C LEU A 210 22.26 6.19 -21.45
N PRO A 211 23.02 6.96 -22.23
CA PRO A 211 22.47 7.61 -23.41
C PRO A 211 21.87 6.59 -24.37
N ILE A 212 20.71 6.89 -24.96
CA ILE A 212 20.03 5.95 -25.86
C ILE A 212 20.88 5.57 -27.08
N ASP A 213 21.62 6.51 -27.63
CA ASP A 213 22.51 6.26 -28.77
C ASP A 213 23.61 5.24 -28.40
N PHE A 214 24.20 5.38 -27.20
CA PHE A 214 25.19 4.43 -26.71
C PHE A 214 24.58 3.02 -26.50
N ALA A 215 23.34 2.97 -25.96
CA ALA A 215 22.63 1.71 -25.79
C ALA A 215 22.28 1.05 -27.13
N ARG A 216 21.83 1.83 -28.13
CA ARG A 216 21.56 1.32 -29.48
C ARG A 216 22.81 0.72 -30.13
N GLU A 217 23.94 1.42 -30.04
CA GLU A 217 25.21 0.88 -30.53
C GLU A 217 25.68 -0.37 -29.77
N LEU A 218 25.46 -0.45 -28.45
CA LEU A 218 25.81 -1.61 -27.63
C LEU A 218 24.98 -2.85 -27.99
N LEU A 219 23.70 -2.63 -28.31
CA LEU A 219 22.69 -3.66 -28.56
C LEU A 219 22.52 -4.01 -30.06
N ASP A 220 23.30 -3.37 -30.94
CA ASP A 220 23.19 -3.47 -32.38
C ASP A 220 21.77 -3.18 -32.91
N TYR A 221 21.23 -2.05 -32.42
CA TYR A 221 19.99 -1.45 -32.88
C TYR A 221 20.25 -0.12 -33.60
N THR A 222 19.31 0.29 -34.44
CA THR A 222 19.36 1.59 -35.14
C THR A 222 18.43 2.60 -34.49
N ASP A 223 17.11 2.42 -34.64
CA ASP A 223 16.09 3.35 -34.17
C ASP A 223 15.14 2.69 -33.14
N GLU A 224 15.36 1.42 -32.84
CA GLU A 224 14.47 0.65 -32.00
C GLU A 224 14.48 1.15 -30.55
N VAL A 225 13.33 1.00 -29.89
CA VAL A 225 13.09 1.31 -28.49
C VAL A 225 12.31 0.18 -27.82
N SER A 226 12.49 0.00 -26.52
CA SER A 226 11.69 -0.95 -25.72
C SER A 226 10.38 -0.33 -25.29
N SER A 227 10.40 0.98 -24.98
CA SER A 227 9.20 1.74 -24.59
C SER A 227 9.34 3.22 -24.88
N ILE A 228 8.20 3.91 -24.92
CA ILE A 228 8.12 5.36 -24.84
C ILE A 228 7.47 5.70 -23.50
N GLU A 229 8.14 6.53 -22.73
CA GLU A 229 7.71 6.96 -21.40
C GLU A 229 7.23 8.39 -21.46
N VAL A 230 6.05 8.65 -20.88
CA VAL A 230 5.35 9.94 -21.05
C VAL A 230 5.07 10.55 -19.68
N LYS A 231 5.31 11.85 -19.56
CA LYS A 231 4.87 12.70 -18.46
C LYS A 231 3.63 13.49 -18.86
N ILE A 232 2.68 13.59 -17.95
CA ILE A 232 1.42 14.31 -18.14
C ILE A 232 1.56 15.74 -17.59
N LYS A 233 0.93 16.69 -18.26
CA LYS A 233 0.86 18.08 -17.77
C LYS A 233 0.20 18.14 -16.41
N PRO A 234 0.74 18.92 -15.44
CA PRO A 234 0.14 19.10 -14.14
C PRO A 234 -1.33 19.54 -14.24
N GLY A 235 -2.21 18.83 -13.51
CA GLY A 235 -3.66 19.12 -13.52
C GLY A 235 -4.48 18.46 -14.63
N SER A 236 -3.85 17.74 -15.57
CA SER A 236 -4.57 16.95 -16.57
C SER A 236 -5.11 15.65 -15.96
N ASP A 237 -6.24 15.15 -16.49
CA ASP A 237 -6.81 13.87 -16.09
C ASP A 237 -6.00 12.71 -16.73
N GLU A 238 -5.27 11.95 -15.90
CA GLU A 238 -4.45 10.82 -16.32
C GLU A 238 -5.22 9.79 -17.15
N LYS A 239 -6.44 9.43 -16.74
CA LYS A 239 -7.25 8.42 -17.45
C LYS A 239 -7.71 8.92 -18.82
N LYS A 240 -8.06 10.21 -18.92
CA LYS A 240 -8.47 10.83 -20.16
C LYS A 240 -7.28 10.93 -21.13
N THR A 241 -6.12 11.35 -20.64
CA THR A 241 -4.88 11.43 -21.43
C THR A 241 -4.43 10.03 -21.87
N GLN A 242 -4.44 9.03 -20.97
CA GLN A 242 -4.13 7.63 -21.31
C GLN A 242 -5.03 7.09 -22.43
N LYS A 243 -6.35 7.37 -22.37
CA LYS A 243 -7.29 6.95 -23.41
C LYS A 243 -6.98 7.61 -24.75
N ALA A 244 -6.70 8.91 -24.75
CA ALA A 244 -6.35 9.65 -25.96
C ALA A 244 -5.04 9.13 -26.58
N ILE A 245 -4.02 8.84 -25.76
CA ILE A 245 -2.77 8.20 -26.21
C ILE A 245 -3.07 6.82 -26.83
N LYS A 246 -3.90 6.01 -26.18
CA LYS A 246 -4.28 4.68 -26.69
C LYS A 246 -4.98 4.75 -28.05
N GLU A 247 -5.84 5.74 -28.27
CA GLU A 247 -6.51 5.97 -29.56
C GLU A 247 -5.50 6.36 -30.66
N VAL A 248 -4.47 7.14 -30.30
CA VAL A 248 -3.41 7.56 -31.25
C VAL A 248 -2.46 6.40 -31.56
N MET A 249 -2.09 5.59 -30.58
CA MET A 249 -1.12 4.49 -30.70
C MET A 249 -1.72 3.23 -31.33
N GLY A 250 -3.03 3.01 -31.17
CA GLY A 250 -3.75 1.85 -31.68
C GLY A 250 -3.49 0.57 -30.89
N ASP A 251 -4.10 -0.54 -31.36
CA ASP A 251 -4.11 -1.84 -30.64
C ASP A 251 -2.78 -2.59 -30.67
N SER A 252 -1.79 -2.11 -31.42
CA SER A 252 -0.45 -2.71 -31.48
C SER A 252 0.41 -2.36 -30.27
N PHE A 253 -0.04 -1.41 -29.45
CA PHE A 253 0.68 -0.91 -28.30
C PHE A 253 -0.13 -1.06 -27.02
N LEU A 254 0.56 -1.39 -25.95
CA LEU A 254 0.04 -1.40 -24.59
C LEU A 254 0.38 -0.07 -23.96
N VAL A 255 -0.65 0.70 -23.59
CA VAL A 255 -0.52 2.01 -22.93
C VAL A 255 -0.94 1.85 -21.49
N GLN A 256 0.02 1.92 -20.57
CA GLN A 256 -0.19 1.63 -19.15
C GLN A 256 0.10 2.86 -18.30
N ASN A 257 -0.78 3.18 -17.38
CA ASN A 257 -0.50 4.14 -16.31
C ASN A 257 0.34 3.49 -15.19
N ARG A 258 0.82 4.26 -14.21
CA ARG A 258 1.63 3.74 -13.08
C ARG A 258 0.96 2.57 -12.34
N TYR A 259 -0.34 2.67 -12.14
CA TYR A 259 -1.09 1.61 -11.46
C TYR A 259 -1.09 0.30 -12.25
N GLU A 260 -1.28 0.39 -13.57
CA GLU A 260 -1.30 -0.77 -14.48
C GLU A 260 0.11 -1.34 -14.70
N GLN A 261 1.16 -0.52 -14.67
CA GLN A 261 2.56 -0.98 -14.71
C GLN A 261 2.89 -1.87 -13.51
N GLN A 262 2.32 -1.59 -12.35
CA GLN A 262 2.51 -2.31 -11.09
C GLN A 262 1.25 -3.08 -10.65
N GLU A 263 0.39 -3.50 -11.59
CA GLU A 263 -0.92 -4.10 -11.29
C GLU A 263 -0.81 -5.30 -10.35
N MET A 264 0.18 -6.18 -10.55
CA MET A 264 0.39 -7.37 -9.72
C MET A 264 0.64 -6.97 -8.26
N PHE A 265 1.51 -5.98 -8.04
CA PHE A 265 1.84 -5.49 -6.71
C PHE A 265 0.62 -4.89 -6.01
N TYR A 266 -0.12 -3.99 -6.67
CA TYR A 266 -1.33 -3.40 -6.10
C TYR A 266 -2.44 -4.43 -5.86
N ARG A 267 -2.52 -5.48 -6.68
CA ARG A 267 -3.47 -6.58 -6.48
C ARG A 267 -3.13 -7.37 -5.22
N VAL A 268 -1.86 -7.68 -5.00
CA VAL A 268 -1.38 -8.35 -3.78
C VAL A 268 -1.65 -7.49 -2.55
N MET A 269 -1.28 -6.22 -2.56
CA MET A 269 -1.56 -5.29 -1.44
C MET A 269 -3.05 -5.21 -1.08
N LYS A 270 -3.92 -5.15 -2.09
CA LYS A 270 -5.38 -5.16 -1.84
C LYS A 270 -5.86 -6.46 -1.22
N ALA A 271 -5.33 -7.60 -1.67
CA ALA A 271 -5.66 -8.90 -1.11
C ALA A 271 -5.16 -9.03 0.33
N GLU A 272 -3.95 -8.59 0.64
CA GLU A 272 -3.38 -8.57 1.99
C GLU A 272 -4.20 -7.67 2.93
N ARG A 273 -4.54 -6.44 2.50
CA ARG A 273 -5.40 -5.54 3.27
C ARG A 273 -6.74 -6.18 3.60
N LEU A 274 -7.38 -6.84 2.62
CA LEU A 274 -8.63 -7.56 2.83
C LEU A 274 -8.46 -8.73 3.80
N ALA A 275 -7.42 -9.55 3.63
CA ALA A 275 -7.15 -10.69 4.51
C ALA A 275 -6.96 -10.26 5.96
N ILE A 276 -6.17 -9.22 6.19
CA ILE A 276 -5.94 -8.68 7.53
C ILE A 276 -7.22 -8.10 8.14
N TYR A 277 -7.99 -7.34 7.36
CA TYR A 277 -9.29 -6.84 7.81
C TYR A 277 -10.22 -7.98 8.24
N VAL A 278 -10.29 -9.07 7.47
CA VAL A 278 -11.09 -10.25 7.79
C VAL A 278 -10.58 -10.95 9.06
N ILE A 279 -9.27 -11.14 9.19
CA ILE A 279 -8.66 -11.77 10.38
C ILE A 279 -8.96 -10.95 11.64
N LEU A 280 -8.75 -9.63 11.59
CA LEU A 280 -9.01 -8.75 12.73
C LEU A 280 -10.51 -8.68 13.06
N THR A 281 -11.37 -8.69 12.06
CA THR A 281 -12.83 -8.78 12.25
C THR A 281 -13.20 -10.10 12.94
N PHE A 282 -12.57 -11.21 12.55
CA PHE A 282 -12.79 -12.51 13.19
C PHE A 282 -12.31 -12.50 14.67
N ILE A 283 -11.16 -11.92 14.96
CA ILE A 283 -10.69 -11.73 16.34
C ILE A 283 -11.69 -10.88 17.15
N LEU A 284 -12.25 -9.85 16.53
CA LEU A 284 -13.27 -9.01 17.17
C LEU A 284 -14.57 -9.78 17.44
N ILE A 285 -14.97 -10.68 16.52
CA ILE A 285 -16.11 -11.60 16.75
C ILE A 285 -15.82 -12.49 17.97
N ILE A 286 -14.63 -13.07 18.08
CA ILE A 286 -14.23 -13.85 19.27
C ILE A 286 -14.29 -12.97 20.53
N ALA A 287 -13.75 -11.75 20.49
CA ALA A 287 -13.81 -10.84 21.62
C ALA A 287 -15.26 -10.47 22.00
N SER A 288 -16.19 -10.50 21.06
CA SER A 288 -17.62 -10.22 21.31
C SER A 288 -18.31 -11.29 22.15
N PHE A 289 -17.76 -12.51 22.27
CA PHE A 289 -18.27 -13.52 23.21
C PHE A 289 -18.19 -13.05 24.68
N ASN A 290 -17.25 -12.17 25.01
CA ASN A 290 -17.22 -11.53 26.33
C ASN A 290 -18.45 -10.65 26.57
N ILE A 291 -19.01 -10.01 25.55
CA ILE A 291 -20.26 -9.25 25.63
C ILE A 291 -21.42 -10.20 25.92
N ILE A 292 -21.47 -11.35 25.22
CA ILE A 292 -22.50 -12.38 25.43
C ILE A 292 -22.46 -12.88 26.87
N GLY A 293 -21.28 -13.22 27.39
CA GLY A 293 -21.07 -13.65 28.77
C GLY A 293 -21.48 -12.60 29.80
N SER A 294 -21.04 -11.35 29.57
CA SER A 294 -21.38 -10.20 30.42
C SER A 294 -22.87 -9.95 30.52
N LEU A 295 -23.56 -9.89 29.36
CA LEU A 295 -25.01 -9.69 29.31
C LEU A 295 -25.79 -10.85 29.92
N THR A 296 -25.34 -12.09 29.72
CA THR A 296 -25.99 -13.27 30.29
C THR A 296 -25.90 -13.23 31.83
N MET A 297 -24.71 -12.94 32.39
CA MET A 297 -24.52 -12.82 33.82
C MET A 297 -25.34 -11.68 34.42
N LEU A 298 -25.35 -10.55 33.73
CA LEU A 298 -26.14 -9.38 34.14
C LEU A 298 -27.65 -9.68 34.16
N MET A 299 -28.19 -10.37 33.17
CA MET A 299 -29.59 -10.75 33.12
C MET A 299 -29.98 -11.67 34.30
N ILE A 300 -29.10 -12.61 34.67
CA ILE A 300 -29.32 -13.52 35.82
C ILE A 300 -29.32 -12.73 37.13
N GLU A 301 -28.34 -11.82 37.32
CA GLU A 301 -28.23 -11.06 38.57
C GLU A 301 -29.34 -9.99 38.74
N LYS A 302 -29.87 -9.49 37.62
CA LYS A 302 -30.96 -8.53 37.57
C LYS A 302 -32.36 -9.17 37.48
N GLU A 303 -32.49 -10.46 37.72
CA GLU A 303 -33.76 -11.18 37.63
C GLU A 303 -34.84 -10.57 38.55
N ARG A 304 -34.47 -10.22 39.79
CA ARG A 304 -35.41 -9.54 40.74
C ARG A 304 -35.85 -8.15 40.23
N ASP A 305 -34.93 -7.39 39.63
CA ASP A 305 -35.27 -6.09 39.06
C ASP A 305 -36.22 -6.25 37.86
N ILE A 306 -36.03 -7.30 37.06
CA ILE A 306 -36.91 -7.67 35.94
C ILE A 306 -38.31 -8.01 36.43
N ASP A 307 -38.44 -8.77 37.52
CA ASP A 307 -39.76 -9.13 38.10
C ASP A 307 -40.47 -7.91 38.66
N ILE A 308 -39.77 -7.00 39.33
CA ILE A 308 -40.33 -5.73 39.77
C ILE A 308 -40.84 -4.89 38.57
N LEU A 309 -40.03 -4.80 37.49
CA LEU A 309 -40.45 -4.10 36.27
C LEU A 309 -41.71 -4.71 35.65
N ARG A 310 -41.79 -6.04 35.60
CA ARG A 310 -42.98 -6.77 35.13
C ARG A 310 -44.21 -6.47 35.99
N SER A 311 -44.08 -6.49 37.33
CA SER A 311 -45.14 -6.15 38.25
C SER A 311 -45.65 -4.70 38.10
N LEU A 312 -44.76 -3.82 37.65
CA LEU A 312 -45.09 -2.43 37.29
C LEU A 312 -45.68 -2.27 35.88
N GLY A 313 -45.91 -3.41 35.15
CA GLY A 313 -46.53 -3.41 33.81
C GLY A 313 -45.53 -3.29 32.64
N ALA A 314 -44.25 -3.51 32.88
CA ALA A 314 -43.27 -3.53 31.79
C ALA A 314 -43.47 -4.72 30.85
N ASP A 315 -43.65 -4.43 29.56
CA ASP A 315 -43.72 -5.44 28.51
C ASP A 315 -42.33 -6.13 28.27
N ASN A 316 -42.34 -7.39 27.88
CA ASN A 316 -41.13 -8.12 27.51
C ASN A 316 -40.32 -7.45 26.41
N ARG A 317 -40.95 -6.67 25.54
CA ARG A 317 -40.24 -5.87 24.52
C ARG A 317 -39.40 -4.76 25.15
N LEU A 318 -39.88 -4.13 26.24
CA LEU A 318 -39.15 -3.11 26.96
C LEU A 318 -37.92 -3.70 27.66
N ILE A 319 -38.08 -4.86 28.31
CA ILE A 319 -37.00 -5.57 29.00
C ILE A 319 -35.92 -5.96 28.01
N LYS A 320 -36.29 -6.57 26.88
CA LYS A 320 -35.35 -6.88 25.79
C LYS A 320 -34.57 -5.67 25.31
N LYS A 321 -35.26 -4.53 25.10
CA LYS A 321 -34.62 -3.29 24.65
C LYS A 321 -33.60 -2.75 25.68
N ILE A 322 -33.85 -2.89 26.98
CA ILE A 322 -32.92 -2.45 28.04
C ILE A 322 -31.57 -3.17 27.87
N PHE A 323 -31.57 -4.51 27.79
CA PHE A 323 -30.34 -5.28 27.69
C PHE A 323 -29.66 -5.17 26.32
N ILE A 324 -30.41 -5.02 25.22
CA ILE A 324 -29.82 -4.72 23.91
C ILE A 324 -29.12 -3.36 23.94
N TYR A 325 -29.74 -2.33 24.52
CA TYR A 325 -29.10 -1.03 24.65
C TYR A 325 -27.87 -1.06 25.55
N GLU A 326 -27.83 -1.90 26.56
CA GLU A 326 -26.69 -2.07 27.43
C GLU A 326 -25.50 -2.69 26.69
N GLY A 327 -25.69 -3.80 25.97
CA GLY A 327 -24.65 -4.39 25.15
C GLY A 327 -24.18 -3.46 24.02
N TRP A 328 -25.12 -2.70 23.45
CA TRP A 328 -24.77 -1.68 22.45
C TRP A 328 -23.95 -0.52 23.06
N MET A 329 -24.25 -0.12 24.30
CA MET A 329 -23.46 0.90 25.02
C MET A 329 -22.05 0.41 25.35
N ILE A 330 -21.88 -0.87 25.75
CA ILE A 330 -20.56 -1.50 25.96
C ILE A 330 -19.74 -1.40 24.66
N SER A 331 -20.33 -1.80 23.53
CA SER A 331 -19.67 -1.74 22.23
C SER A 331 -19.36 -0.31 21.81
N PHE A 332 -20.28 0.62 22.01
CA PHE A 332 -20.12 2.04 21.66
C PHE A 332 -18.99 2.70 22.44
N ILE A 333 -18.94 2.48 23.76
CA ILE A 333 -17.88 3.02 24.63
C ILE A 333 -16.53 2.42 24.24
N GLY A 334 -16.46 1.09 24.08
CA GLY A 334 -15.24 0.41 23.65
C GLY A 334 -14.75 0.89 22.29
N THR A 335 -15.67 1.12 21.34
CA THR A 335 -15.34 1.66 20.01
C THR A 335 -14.74 3.06 20.11
N ILE A 336 -15.36 3.98 20.84
CA ILE A 336 -14.85 5.36 20.97
C ILE A 336 -13.48 5.36 21.62
N ILE A 337 -13.31 4.65 22.73
CA ILE A 337 -12.02 4.58 23.44
C ILE A 337 -10.96 3.93 22.51
N GLY A 338 -11.31 2.86 21.84
CA GLY A 338 -10.40 2.17 20.90
C GLY A 338 -9.96 3.03 19.72
N LEU A 339 -10.90 3.79 19.12
CA LEU A 339 -10.58 4.73 18.04
C LEU A 339 -9.69 5.88 18.53
N ILE A 340 -9.94 6.42 19.72
CA ILE A 340 -9.12 7.51 20.30
C ILE A 340 -7.71 6.98 20.58
N ILE A 341 -7.56 5.84 21.26
CA ILE A 341 -6.25 5.29 21.59
C ILE A 341 -5.51 4.91 20.30
N GLY A 342 -6.19 4.27 19.34
CA GLY A 342 -5.59 3.91 18.05
C GLY A 342 -5.14 5.14 17.26
N ALA A 343 -5.95 6.20 17.22
CA ALA A 343 -5.58 7.47 16.61
C ALA A 343 -4.37 8.11 17.28
N LEU A 344 -4.31 8.10 18.63
CA LEU A 344 -3.17 8.62 19.38
C LEU A 344 -1.89 7.82 19.12
N LEU A 345 -1.97 6.48 19.03
CA LEU A 345 -0.84 5.63 18.68
C LEU A 345 -0.35 5.92 17.26
N CYS A 346 -1.26 6.04 16.29
CA CYS A 346 -0.93 6.38 14.92
C CYS A 346 -0.28 7.78 14.82
N ALA A 347 -0.83 8.77 15.50
CA ALA A 347 -0.28 10.13 15.55
C ALA A 347 1.10 10.15 16.24
N ALA A 348 1.29 9.39 17.31
CA ALA A 348 2.57 9.26 17.97
C ALA A 348 3.63 8.63 17.03
N GLN A 349 3.25 7.59 16.28
CA GLN A 349 4.13 6.98 15.29
C GLN A 349 4.47 7.96 14.16
N GLU A 350 3.49 8.68 13.62
CA GLU A 350 3.69 9.65 12.53
C GLU A 350 4.60 10.80 12.96
N HIS A 351 4.49 11.26 14.23
CA HIS A 351 5.26 12.41 14.73
C HIS A 351 6.63 12.03 15.31
N PHE A 352 6.72 10.94 16.04
CA PHE A 352 7.95 10.55 16.75
C PHE A 352 8.74 9.43 16.06
N GLY A 353 8.19 8.74 15.07
CA GLY A 353 8.86 7.64 14.38
C GLY A 353 9.34 6.52 15.31
N ILE A 354 8.51 6.13 16.29
CA ILE A 354 8.88 5.20 17.37
C ILE A 354 9.35 3.86 16.80
N VAL A 355 8.65 3.37 15.80
CA VAL A 355 9.01 2.13 15.08
C VAL A 355 9.75 2.52 13.81
N LYS A 356 11.03 2.17 13.74
CA LYS A 356 11.88 2.41 12.56
C LYS A 356 11.82 1.24 11.59
N LEU A 357 11.95 1.52 10.29
CA LEU A 357 12.14 0.47 9.29
C LEU A 357 13.57 -0.11 9.43
N ALA A 358 13.67 -1.44 9.47
CA ALA A 358 14.96 -2.12 9.41
C ALA A 358 15.39 -2.20 7.93
N GLY A 359 16.18 -1.22 7.46
CA GLY A 359 16.73 -1.17 6.11
C GLY A 359 17.45 0.15 5.85
N GLU A 360 18.46 0.14 4.98
CA GLU A 360 19.20 1.34 4.55
C GLU A 360 18.44 2.10 3.45
N SER A 361 17.15 2.41 3.66
CA SER A 361 16.41 3.26 2.74
C SER A 361 16.63 4.72 3.09
N LEU A 362 17.18 5.50 2.16
CA LEU A 362 17.49 6.92 2.34
C LEU A 362 16.26 7.82 2.39
N LEU A 363 15.11 7.31 1.94
CA LEU A 363 13.90 8.10 1.82
C LEU A 363 13.00 8.03 3.04
N ILE A 364 13.09 6.97 3.88
CA ILE A 364 12.12 6.77 4.96
C ILE A 364 12.79 6.09 6.17
N ASP A 365 12.93 6.83 7.27
CA ASP A 365 13.53 6.35 8.53
C ASP A 365 12.52 5.63 9.42
N ALA A 366 11.24 5.94 9.33
CA ALA A 366 10.20 5.44 10.24
C ALA A 366 9.11 4.68 9.48
N TYR A 367 8.50 3.69 10.16
CA TYR A 367 7.40 2.92 9.61
C TYR A 367 6.23 3.84 9.24
N PRO A 368 5.79 3.89 7.97
CA PRO A 368 4.81 4.86 7.51
C PRO A 368 3.41 4.53 8.07
N VAL A 369 2.73 5.56 8.56
CA VAL A 369 1.35 5.46 9.05
C VAL A 369 0.53 6.58 8.42
N ARG A 370 -0.63 6.24 7.84
CA ARG A 370 -1.53 7.24 7.25
C ARG A 370 -2.97 6.99 7.67
N MET A 371 -3.53 7.90 8.44
CA MET A 371 -4.93 7.82 8.87
C MET A 371 -5.87 8.34 7.79
N LYS A 372 -6.84 7.50 7.35
CA LYS A 372 -7.92 7.89 6.44
C LYS A 372 -9.23 7.95 7.24
N ILE A 373 -9.95 9.06 7.17
CA ILE A 373 -11.22 9.27 7.90
C ILE A 373 -12.24 8.18 7.58
N ILE A 374 -12.27 7.69 6.36
CA ILE A 374 -13.20 6.63 5.95
C ILE A 374 -12.99 5.33 6.75
N ASP A 375 -11.75 4.99 7.12
CA ASP A 375 -11.46 3.77 7.89
C ASP A 375 -12.03 3.86 9.31
N PHE A 376 -12.08 5.05 9.91
CA PHE A 376 -12.74 5.26 11.22
C PHE A 376 -14.23 4.90 11.15
N PHE A 377 -14.92 5.31 10.09
CA PHE A 377 -16.34 4.96 9.90
C PHE A 377 -16.54 3.47 9.60
N ILE A 378 -15.68 2.86 8.80
CA ILE A 378 -15.74 1.43 8.49
C ILE A 378 -15.52 0.61 9.76
N VAL A 379 -14.48 0.92 10.54
CA VAL A 379 -14.18 0.24 11.80
C VAL A 379 -15.31 0.43 12.81
N ALA A 380 -15.77 1.67 13.02
CA ALA A 380 -16.89 1.94 13.92
C ALA A 380 -18.14 1.17 13.50
N GLY A 381 -18.51 1.18 12.22
CA GLY A 381 -19.66 0.43 11.70
C GLY A 381 -19.54 -1.08 11.92
N THR A 382 -18.36 -1.65 11.64
CA THR A 382 -18.09 -3.09 11.86
C THR A 382 -18.19 -3.48 13.32
N VAL A 383 -17.54 -2.73 14.23
CA VAL A 383 -17.55 -3.02 15.66
C VAL A 383 -18.96 -2.90 16.25
N LEU A 384 -19.69 -1.85 15.88
CA LEU A 384 -21.06 -1.63 16.35
C LEU A 384 -22.03 -2.70 15.79
N ALA A 385 -21.86 -3.16 14.56
CA ALA A 385 -22.66 -4.23 13.98
C ALA A 385 -22.42 -5.56 14.70
N ILE A 386 -21.15 -5.92 14.97
CA ILE A 386 -20.79 -7.13 15.72
C ILE A 386 -21.33 -7.04 17.14
N GLY A 387 -21.13 -5.90 17.82
CA GLY A 387 -21.60 -5.68 19.17
C GLY A 387 -23.13 -5.74 19.31
N TYR A 388 -23.86 -5.23 18.31
CA TYR A 388 -25.32 -5.38 18.25
C TYR A 388 -25.73 -6.84 18.09
N GLY A 389 -25.09 -7.60 17.20
CA GLY A 389 -25.32 -9.03 17.01
C GLY A 389 -25.04 -9.84 18.29
N ALA A 390 -23.93 -9.55 18.97
CA ALA A 390 -23.55 -10.16 20.24
C ALA A 390 -24.56 -9.87 21.36
N ALA A 391 -25.11 -8.67 21.43
CA ALA A 391 -26.13 -8.30 22.40
C ALA A 391 -27.49 -8.95 22.06
N TRP A 392 -27.83 -9.04 20.80
CA TRP A 392 -29.12 -9.58 20.35
C TRP A 392 -29.32 -11.07 20.69
N TYR A 393 -28.25 -11.86 20.57
CA TYR A 393 -28.31 -13.33 20.77
C TYR A 393 -28.78 -13.73 22.20
N PRO A 394 -28.07 -13.34 23.29
CA PRO A 394 -28.43 -13.78 24.65
C PRO A 394 -29.81 -13.23 25.07
N VAL A 395 -30.12 -12.02 24.68
CA VAL A 395 -31.41 -11.38 25.03
C VAL A 395 -32.61 -12.14 24.45
N HIS A 396 -32.49 -12.63 23.21
CA HIS A 396 -33.58 -13.41 22.59
C HIS A 396 -33.66 -14.83 23.13
N TYR A 397 -32.53 -15.48 23.38
CA TYR A 397 -32.49 -16.85 23.87
C TYR A 397 -33.02 -16.98 25.32
N LEU A 398 -32.51 -16.17 26.25
CA LEU A 398 -32.92 -16.20 27.66
C LEU A 398 -34.37 -15.76 27.88
N SER A 399 -34.81 -14.71 27.15
CA SER A 399 -36.20 -14.28 27.21
C SER A 399 -37.21 -15.34 26.76
N ARG A 400 -36.83 -16.22 25.83
CA ARG A 400 -37.72 -17.37 25.44
C ARG A 400 -37.76 -18.47 26.52
N ARG A 401 -36.66 -18.68 27.26
CA ARG A 401 -36.59 -19.69 28.32
C ARG A 401 -37.43 -19.29 29.53
N GLN A 402 -37.31 -18.07 30.00
CA GLN A 402 -38.11 -17.53 31.11
C GLN A 402 -39.63 -17.53 30.83
N LEU A 403 -40.03 -17.29 29.57
CA LEU A 403 -41.43 -17.40 29.17
C LEU A 403 -41.98 -18.82 29.24
N LYS A 404 -41.15 -19.85 29.04
CA LYS A 404 -41.54 -21.24 29.14
C LYS A 404 -41.67 -21.71 30.60
N GLU A 405 -40.81 -21.20 31.48
CA GLU A 405 -40.82 -21.53 32.91
C GLU A 405 -42.03 -20.90 33.62
N THR A 406 -42.32 -19.63 33.32
CA THR A 406 -43.54 -18.94 33.88
C THR A 406 -44.86 -19.55 33.44
N ASN A 407 -44.89 -20.17 32.25
CA ASN A 407 -46.09 -20.88 31.79
C ASN A 407 -46.23 -22.30 32.39
N LYS A 408 -45.14 -22.91 32.88
CA LYS A 408 -45.19 -24.20 33.61
C LYS A 408 -45.58 -24.05 35.08
N GLU A 409 -45.31 -22.92 35.72
CA GLU A 409 -45.74 -22.60 37.10
C GLU A 409 -47.22 -22.17 37.18
N LYS A 410 -47.85 -21.86 36.07
CA LYS A 410 -49.25 -21.50 35.99
C LYS A 410 -50.20 -22.67 35.62
N GLN A 411 -49.65 -23.85 35.34
CA GLN A 411 -50.37 -25.10 35.17
C GLN A 411 -50.24 -26.01 36.39
#